data_cc80ed9a981c7f3ef7e50786299d1330
#
_entry.id   cc80ed9a981c7f3ef7e50786299d1330
#
_cell.length_a   1.000
_cell.length_b   1.000
_cell.length_c   1.000
_cell.angle_alpha   90.00
_cell.angle_beta   90.00
_cell.angle_gamma   90.00
#
_symmetry.space_group_name_H-M   'P 1'
#
loop_
_entity.id
_entity.type
_entity.pdbx_description
1 polymer ?
#
loop_
_entity_poly.entity_id
_entity_poly.type
_entity_poly.pdbx_seq_one_letter_code
_entity_poly.pdbx_strand_id
1 'polypeptide(L)'
;MRIIQINTFPYKATGAIMMGIHQLLVRDGDESYVAWGRGRDSQNEHEISMKDDFGVKFHGVYTRITDKTGFASWNATRELISKLDEIRPDIIHLHNIHGYYLNIEMLFNYIKKKKIKVVWTLHDCWPMTGHCAYFDMVECDKWMYGCSHCEQKNTYPASNVMDSSAWNWKKKKSLFSGLNAYLVTPCFWLKEIVQKSYLCEYPTRVIYNGIDTDIFRPQYNEELRKKYSPDGKPIVIGVASEWTERKGLADFIQLAKEYQNIHFIVIGVNTKQIKKLPKELTGVCRTSNIDELVAFYSIADVFFNPTYEDNFPTTNLEALACGTPVVTYDTGGSYEVIERARRTQGKVIGQIIKKLSPKAVDLNVVIEKIHKMIQYLNENNQVRKE
;
A
#
# COMPACT_ATOMS: atom_id res chain seq x y z
N MET A 1 -8.72 -12.78 24.29
CA MET A 1 -7.87 -13.72 23.52
C MET A 1 -6.45 -13.17 23.44
N ARG A 2 -5.45 -14.03 23.19
CA ARG A 2 -4.08 -13.58 22.91
C ARG A 2 -3.84 -13.56 21.41
N ILE A 3 -3.57 -12.38 20.89
CA ILE A 3 -3.44 -12.16 19.44
C ILE A 3 -2.10 -11.52 19.18
N ILE A 4 -1.32 -12.06 18.25
CA ILE A 4 -0.09 -11.43 17.77
C ILE A 4 -0.21 -11.08 16.29
N GLN A 5 0.12 -9.84 15.95
CA GLN A 5 0.14 -9.37 14.58
C GLN A 5 1.60 -9.28 14.09
N ILE A 6 1.86 -9.69 12.85
CA ILE A 6 3.21 -9.72 12.27
C ILE A 6 3.24 -8.93 10.96
N ASN A 7 4.17 -7.95 10.87
CA ASN A 7 4.33 -7.09 9.69
C ASN A 7 5.80 -6.73 9.45
N THR A 8 6.09 -6.14 8.30
CA THR A 8 7.45 -5.68 7.97
C THR A 8 7.86 -4.46 8.79
N PHE A 9 6.99 -3.47 8.97
CA PHE A 9 7.23 -2.21 9.71
C PHE A 9 6.07 -1.91 10.66
N PRO A 10 6.31 -1.22 11.80
CA PRO A 10 5.25 -0.74 12.69
C PRO A 10 4.63 0.60 12.22
N TYR A 11 5.12 1.15 11.13
CA TYR A 11 4.67 2.40 10.49
C TYR A 11 4.56 2.19 8.97
N LYS A 12 4.32 3.24 8.19
CA LYS A 12 3.87 3.21 6.80
C LYS A 12 2.42 2.66 6.72
N ALA A 13 1.85 2.60 5.52
CA ALA A 13 0.44 2.24 5.34
C ALA A 13 0.04 0.93 6.05
N THR A 14 0.73 -0.17 5.77
CA THR A 14 0.40 -1.48 6.37
C THR A 14 0.72 -1.55 7.86
N GLY A 15 1.75 -0.83 8.30
CA GLY A 15 2.10 -0.72 9.72
C GLY A 15 1.06 0.08 10.51
N ALA A 16 0.57 1.19 9.96
CA ALA A 16 -0.49 1.98 10.58
C ALA A 16 -1.78 1.16 10.75
N ILE A 17 -2.12 0.32 9.74
CA ILE A 17 -3.26 -0.60 9.83
C ILE A 17 -3.04 -1.62 10.96
N MET A 18 -1.88 -2.27 11.03
CA MET A 18 -1.54 -3.21 12.09
C MET A 18 -1.63 -2.55 13.47
N MET A 19 -1.04 -1.38 13.64
CA MET A 19 -1.06 -0.65 14.93
C MET A 19 -2.46 -0.17 15.30
N GLY A 20 -3.27 0.27 14.34
CA GLY A 20 -4.67 0.62 14.56
C GLY A 20 -5.50 -0.57 15.03
N ILE A 21 -5.34 -1.74 14.41
CA ILE A 21 -5.98 -2.98 14.87
C ILE A 21 -5.50 -3.37 16.28
N HIS A 22 -4.20 -3.23 16.55
CA HIS A 22 -3.64 -3.49 17.89
C HIS A 22 -4.31 -2.62 18.96
N GLN A 23 -4.43 -1.31 18.72
CA GLN A 23 -5.07 -0.39 19.64
C GLN A 23 -6.55 -0.73 19.89
N LEU A 24 -7.27 -1.12 18.83
CA LEU A 24 -8.66 -1.56 18.93
C LEU A 24 -8.81 -2.83 19.79
N LEU A 25 -7.97 -3.84 19.56
CA LEU A 25 -7.97 -5.08 20.33
C LEU A 25 -7.66 -4.82 21.81
N VAL A 26 -6.67 -3.98 22.11
CA VAL A 26 -6.36 -3.59 23.51
C VAL A 26 -7.54 -2.86 24.15
N ARG A 27 -8.17 -1.92 23.43
CA ARG A 27 -9.35 -1.21 23.92
C ARG A 27 -10.53 -2.17 24.21
N ASP A 28 -10.68 -3.20 23.38
CA ASP A 28 -11.76 -4.17 23.53
C ASP A 28 -11.45 -5.27 24.58
N GLY A 29 -10.28 -5.15 25.28
CA GLY A 29 -9.88 -6.04 26.39
C GLY A 29 -9.16 -7.31 25.97
N ASP A 30 -8.71 -7.42 24.73
CA ASP A 30 -7.89 -8.52 24.27
C ASP A 30 -6.40 -8.30 24.60
N GLU A 31 -5.66 -9.37 24.82
CA GLU A 31 -4.21 -9.35 25.00
C GLU A 31 -3.55 -9.34 23.62
N SER A 32 -3.22 -8.14 23.14
CA SER A 32 -2.70 -7.92 21.80
C SER A 32 -1.19 -7.63 21.79
N TYR A 33 -0.48 -8.33 20.92
CA TYR A 33 0.96 -8.14 20.65
C TYR A 33 1.16 -7.76 19.18
N VAL A 34 2.25 -7.03 18.92
CA VAL A 34 2.69 -6.69 17.57
C VAL A 34 4.17 -7.02 17.37
N ALA A 35 4.49 -7.65 16.24
CA ALA A 35 5.87 -7.99 15.89
C ALA A 35 6.22 -7.41 14.51
N TRP A 36 7.43 -6.86 14.38
CA TRP A 36 7.91 -6.34 13.10
C TRP A 36 9.38 -6.59 12.88
N GLY A 37 9.76 -6.71 11.61
CA GLY A 37 11.12 -7.04 11.23
C GLY A 37 12.06 -5.87 11.02
N ARG A 38 11.51 -4.67 10.77
CA ARG A 38 12.30 -3.49 10.35
C ARG A 38 11.70 -2.21 10.93
N GLY A 39 12.57 -1.26 11.24
CA GLY A 39 12.16 0.06 11.71
C GLY A 39 12.68 0.37 13.11
N ARG A 40 11.83 0.94 13.96
CA ARG A 40 12.17 1.33 15.32
C ARG A 40 12.30 0.13 16.26
N ASP A 41 12.94 0.33 17.40
CA ASP A 41 12.97 -0.63 18.48
C ASP A 41 11.60 -0.72 19.20
N SER A 42 11.38 -1.80 19.95
CA SER A 42 10.21 -1.96 20.83
C SER A 42 10.14 -0.86 21.87
N GLN A 43 8.93 -0.42 22.23
CA GLN A 43 8.70 0.61 23.24
C GLN A 43 8.06 0.06 24.52
N ASN A 44 7.48 -1.13 24.45
CA ASN A 44 6.83 -1.81 25.59
C ASN A 44 6.88 -3.34 25.39
N GLU A 45 6.39 -4.08 26.39
CA GLU A 45 6.40 -5.55 26.40
C GLU A 45 5.49 -6.22 25.38
N HIS A 46 4.48 -5.51 24.88
CA HIS A 46 3.58 -6.01 23.83
C HIS A 46 4.13 -5.79 22.41
N GLU A 47 5.24 -5.10 22.29
CA GLU A 47 5.93 -4.83 21.04
C GLU A 47 7.17 -5.70 20.88
N ILE A 48 7.32 -6.37 19.75
CA ILE A 48 8.44 -7.26 19.45
C ILE A 48 9.15 -6.75 18.20
N SER A 49 10.29 -6.12 18.39
CA SER A 49 11.17 -5.75 17.29
C SER A 49 12.12 -6.92 16.99
N MET A 50 11.98 -7.51 15.82
CA MET A 50 12.89 -8.54 15.30
C MET A 50 14.12 -7.92 14.63
N LYS A 51 14.53 -6.71 15.04
CA LYS A 51 15.54 -5.91 14.38
C LYS A 51 16.87 -6.68 14.23
N ASP A 52 17.14 -7.03 13.01
CA ASP A 52 18.39 -7.67 12.58
C ASP A 52 18.87 -7.01 11.29
N ASP A 53 19.52 -5.84 11.44
CA ASP A 53 19.95 -5.04 10.30
C ASP A 53 20.95 -5.80 9.39
N PHE A 54 21.79 -6.66 9.97
CA PHE A 54 22.68 -7.50 9.21
C PHE A 54 21.92 -8.60 8.46
N GLY A 55 21.04 -9.32 9.14
CA GLY A 55 20.20 -10.35 8.53
C GLY A 55 19.29 -9.80 7.43
N VAL A 56 18.73 -8.59 7.62
CA VAL A 56 17.94 -7.90 6.57
C VAL A 56 18.79 -7.60 5.34
N LYS A 57 20.01 -7.07 5.51
CA LYS A 57 20.93 -6.80 4.40
C LYS A 57 21.34 -8.11 3.70
N PHE A 58 21.69 -9.13 4.49
CA PHE A 58 22.01 -10.44 3.95
C PHE A 58 20.85 -11.04 3.15
N HIS A 59 19.64 -11.02 3.71
CA HIS A 59 18.43 -11.49 3.02
C HIS A 59 18.18 -10.74 1.71
N GLY A 60 18.39 -9.41 1.70
CA GLY A 60 18.29 -8.61 0.50
C GLY A 60 19.28 -9.03 -0.59
N VAL A 61 20.56 -9.28 -0.22
CA VAL A 61 21.60 -9.80 -1.14
C VAL A 61 21.25 -11.22 -1.60
N TYR A 62 20.86 -12.09 -0.66
CA TYR A 62 20.42 -13.45 -0.96
C TYR A 62 19.29 -13.47 -1.98
N THR A 63 18.27 -12.61 -1.81
CA THR A 63 17.18 -12.48 -2.76
C THR A 63 17.66 -12.01 -4.13
N ARG A 64 18.53 -10.98 -4.19
CA ARG A 64 19.05 -10.46 -5.47
C ARG A 64 19.83 -11.48 -6.27
N ILE A 65 20.44 -12.47 -5.61
CA ILE A 65 21.18 -13.53 -6.27
C ILE A 65 20.25 -14.70 -6.62
N THR A 66 19.46 -15.17 -5.65
CA THR A 66 18.73 -16.44 -5.73
C THR A 66 17.26 -16.32 -6.09
N ASP A 67 16.68 -15.11 -6.06
CA ASP A 67 15.23 -14.87 -6.18
C ASP A 67 14.38 -15.52 -5.06
N LYS A 68 14.95 -15.90 -3.95
CA LYS A 68 14.26 -16.62 -2.86
C LYS A 68 13.88 -15.68 -1.71
N THR A 69 13.05 -14.68 -1.99
CA THR A 69 12.51 -13.76 -0.98
C THR A 69 11.65 -14.52 0.04
N GLY A 70 11.90 -14.27 1.33
CA GLY A 70 11.17 -14.91 2.43
C GLY A 70 11.81 -16.26 2.88
N PHE A 71 12.97 -16.63 2.37
CA PHE A 71 13.63 -17.90 2.72
C PHE A 71 15.00 -17.75 3.42
N ALA A 72 15.36 -16.52 3.82
CA ALA A 72 16.52 -16.27 4.72
C ALA A 72 16.02 -15.70 6.08
N SER A 73 16.83 -14.92 6.82
CA SER A 73 16.49 -14.38 8.16
C SER A 73 16.20 -15.48 9.21
N TRP A 74 17.01 -16.52 9.23
CA TRP A 74 16.80 -17.68 10.11
C TRP A 74 16.87 -17.32 11.60
N ASN A 75 17.81 -16.48 12.03
CA ASN A 75 17.99 -16.12 13.44
C ASN A 75 16.83 -15.28 13.95
N ALA A 76 16.49 -14.18 13.27
CA ALA A 76 15.36 -13.34 13.64
C ALA A 76 14.05 -14.15 13.71
N THR A 77 13.85 -15.10 12.78
CA THR A 77 12.66 -15.97 12.80
C THR A 77 12.68 -16.95 13.95
N ARG A 78 13.87 -17.49 14.34
CA ARG A 78 13.99 -18.36 15.50
C ARG A 78 13.66 -17.63 16.80
N GLU A 79 14.11 -16.40 16.95
CA GLU A 79 13.80 -15.53 18.09
C GLU A 79 12.30 -15.22 18.15
N LEU A 80 11.68 -14.89 17.00
CA LEU A 80 10.22 -14.72 16.94
C LEU A 80 9.50 -16.00 17.39
N ILE A 81 9.91 -17.18 16.91
CA ILE A 81 9.29 -18.45 17.29
C ILE A 81 9.44 -18.71 18.80
N SER A 82 10.59 -18.38 19.41
CA SER A 82 10.76 -18.45 20.87
C SER A 82 9.75 -17.55 21.60
N LYS A 83 9.55 -16.33 21.11
CA LYS A 83 8.54 -15.40 21.66
C LYS A 83 7.10 -15.93 21.47
N LEU A 84 6.81 -16.55 20.34
CA LEU A 84 5.52 -17.19 20.11
C LEU A 84 5.27 -18.36 21.09
N ASP A 85 6.31 -19.13 21.46
CA ASP A 85 6.20 -20.20 22.48
C ASP A 85 6.01 -19.63 23.90
N GLU A 86 6.55 -18.45 24.22
CA GLU A 86 6.31 -17.74 25.49
C GLU A 86 4.89 -17.18 25.55
N ILE A 87 4.45 -16.47 24.51
CA ILE A 87 3.14 -15.77 24.43
C ILE A 87 2.00 -16.80 24.31
N ARG A 88 2.20 -17.88 23.56
CA ARG A 88 1.18 -18.89 23.22
C ARG A 88 -0.09 -18.25 22.63
N PRO A 89 0.02 -17.58 21.49
CA PRO A 89 -1.11 -16.86 20.92
C PRO A 89 -2.23 -17.80 20.49
N ASP A 90 -3.47 -17.37 20.70
CA ASP A 90 -4.67 -18.04 20.17
C ASP A 90 -4.79 -17.81 18.65
N ILE A 91 -4.36 -16.63 18.20
CA ILE A 91 -4.41 -16.20 16.81
C ILE A 91 -3.09 -15.51 16.41
N ILE A 92 -2.57 -15.89 15.26
CA ILE A 92 -1.51 -15.13 14.57
C ILE A 92 -2.18 -14.36 13.41
N HIS A 93 -2.10 -13.03 13.47
CA HIS A 93 -2.57 -12.17 12.40
C HIS A 93 -1.40 -11.73 11.53
N LEU A 94 -1.36 -12.23 10.30
CA LEU A 94 -0.31 -11.92 9.33
C LEU A 94 -0.69 -10.72 8.47
N HIS A 95 0.28 -9.83 8.23
CA HIS A 95 0.22 -8.77 7.25
C HIS A 95 1.26 -9.02 6.16
N ASN A 96 2.18 -8.07 5.88
CA ASN A 96 3.26 -8.29 4.93
C ASN A 96 4.36 -9.16 5.53
N ILE A 97 4.46 -10.39 5.07
CA ILE A 97 5.46 -11.38 5.50
C ILE A 97 6.70 -11.42 4.59
N HIS A 98 6.79 -10.51 3.63
CA HIS A 98 7.97 -10.25 2.79
C HIS A 98 8.65 -8.94 3.24
N GLY A 99 9.83 -8.61 2.70
CA GLY A 99 10.59 -7.41 3.11
C GLY A 99 11.89 -7.74 3.82
N TYR A 100 12.39 -8.97 3.61
CA TYR A 100 13.73 -9.41 4.00
C TYR A 100 13.97 -9.59 5.51
N TYR A 101 12.94 -9.89 6.29
CA TYR A 101 13.04 -9.97 7.75
C TYR A 101 12.60 -11.32 8.33
N LEU A 102 11.91 -12.14 7.55
CA LEU A 102 11.25 -13.35 8.02
C LEU A 102 11.58 -14.54 7.14
N ASN A 103 11.76 -15.71 7.74
CA ASN A 103 11.78 -16.98 7.05
C ASN A 103 10.38 -17.62 7.09
N ILE A 104 9.70 -17.58 5.96
CA ILE A 104 8.31 -18.06 5.87
C ILE A 104 8.21 -19.58 6.07
N GLU A 105 9.22 -20.35 5.66
CA GLU A 105 9.21 -21.81 5.87
C GLU A 105 9.23 -22.17 7.35
N MET A 106 10.09 -21.52 8.14
CA MET A 106 10.14 -21.74 9.58
C MET A 106 8.84 -21.34 10.27
N LEU A 107 8.32 -20.16 9.95
CA LEU A 107 7.09 -19.65 10.56
C LEU A 107 5.88 -20.54 10.23
N PHE A 108 5.67 -20.88 8.96
CA PHE A 108 4.49 -21.67 8.58
C PHE A 108 4.57 -23.13 9.04
N ASN A 109 5.76 -23.72 9.10
CA ASN A 109 5.96 -25.04 9.72
C ASN A 109 5.64 -25.01 11.23
N TYR A 110 6.04 -23.94 11.93
CA TYR A 110 5.67 -23.73 13.34
C TYR A 110 4.16 -23.61 13.52
N ILE A 111 3.50 -22.75 12.72
CA ILE A 111 2.03 -22.55 12.75
C ILE A 111 1.31 -23.88 12.54
N LYS A 112 1.70 -24.66 11.53
CA LYS A 112 1.11 -25.98 11.24
C LYS A 112 1.33 -26.96 12.38
N LYS A 113 2.55 -27.04 12.92
CA LYS A 113 2.90 -27.92 14.04
C LYS A 113 2.07 -27.62 15.28
N LYS A 114 1.87 -26.34 15.59
CA LYS A 114 1.12 -25.89 16.77
C LYS A 114 -0.39 -25.78 16.51
N LYS A 115 -0.84 -25.91 15.26
CA LYS A 115 -2.25 -25.76 14.81
C LYS A 115 -2.86 -24.42 15.20
N ILE A 116 -2.07 -23.34 15.17
CA ILE A 116 -2.51 -22.01 15.55
C ILE A 116 -3.45 -21.47 14.47
N LYS A 117 -4.52 -20.78 14.87
CA LYS A 117 -5.42 -20.08 13.96
C LYS A 117 -4.71 -18.89 13.32
N VAL A 118 -4.94 -18.69 12.04
CA VAL A 118 -4.35 -17.59 11.28
C VAL A 118 -5.46 -16.67 10.75
N VAL A 119 -5.29 -15.38 10.95
CA VAL A 119 -5.93 -14.33 10.14
C VAL A 119 -4.85 -13.76 9.25
N TRP A 120 -5.08 -13.61 7.97
CA TRP A 120 -4.08 -13.06 7.07
C TRP A 120 -4.67 -11.93 6.23
N THR A 121 -4.30 -10.70 6.54
CA THR A 121 -4.65 -9.53 5.74
C THR A 121 -3.65 -9.38 4.60
N LEU A 122 -4.12 -9.57 3.39
CA LEU A 122 -3.32 -9.45 2.17
C LEU A 122 -3.27 -7.97 1.74
N HIS A 123 -2.06 -7.43 1.59
CA HIS A 123 -1.85 -6.05 1.15
C HIS A 123 -1.31 -5.94 -0.27
N ASP A 124 -0.90 -7.06 -0.86
CA ASP A 124 -0.43 -7.20 -2.24
C ASP A 124 -0.57 -8.64 -2.74
N CYS A 125 -0.15 -8.91 -3.96
CA CYS A 125 -0.28 -10.23 -4.58
C CYS A 125 0.91 -11.15 -4.32
N TRP A 126 1.96 -10.71 -3.62
CA TRP A 126 3.16 -11.53 -3.38
C TRP A 126 2.89 -12.92 -2.80
N PRO A 127 1.92 -13.11 -1.88
CA PRO A 127 1.62 -14.44 -1.35
C PRO A 127 1.19 -15.45 -2.42
N MET A 128 0.59 -15.00 -3.52
CA MET A 128 0.03 -15.86 -4.58
C MET A 128 0.95 -16.04 -5.77
N THR A 129 2.00 -15.23 -5.89
CA THR A 129 2.93 -15.25 -7.03
C THR A 129 4.22 -16.00 -6.71
N GLY A 130 5.02 -16.26 -7.72
CA GLY A 130 6.38 -16.82 -7.53
C GLY A 130 7.44 -15.76 -7.23
N HIS A 131 7.15 -14.48 -7.51
CA HIS A 131 8.12 -13.40 -7.37
C HIS A 131 7.46 -12.07 -7.00
N CYS A 132 6.71 -11.48 -7.92
CA CYS A 132 6.25 -10.09 -7.89
C CYS A 132 5.12 -9.84 -6.88
N ALA A 133 5.00 -8.58 -6.44
CA ALA A 133 3.89 -8.11 -5.61
C ALA A 133 2.71 -7.59 -6.44
N TYR A 134 2.93 -7.26 -7.71
CA TYR A 134 1.95 -6.80 -8.68
C TYR A 134 2.26 -7.40 -10.05
N PHE A 135 1.26 -7.53 -10.91
CA PHE A 135 1.40 -8.16 -12.23
C PHE A 135 0.48 -7.56 -13.31
N ASP A 136 -0.33 -6.55 -12.97
CA ASP A 136 -1.31 -5.96 -13.88
C ASP A 136 -0.65 -5.25 -15.07
N MET A 137 0.44 -4.52 -14.83
CA MET A 137 1.13 -3.78 -15.89
C MET A 137 1.76 -4.68 -16.96
N VAL A 138 2.00 -5.94 -16.64
CA VAL A 138 2.55 -6.94 -17.57
C VAL A 138 1.53 -7.99 -17.96
N GLU A 139 0.27 -7.85 -17.52
CA GLU A 139 -0.85 -8.74 -17.81
C GLU A 139 -0.51 -10.23 -17.57
N CYS A 140 0.29 -10.51 -16.54
CA CYS A 140 0.75 -11.85 -16.25
C CYS A 140 -0.33 -12.67 -15.53
N ASP A 141 -0.66 -13.83 -16.07
CA ASP A 141 -1.62 -14.80 -15.53
C ASP A 141 -0.96 -16.06 -14.93
N LYS A 142 0.36 -16.21 -15.07
CA LYS A 142 1.13 -17.41 -14.65
C LYS A 142 0.93 -17.75 -13.16
N TRP A 143 0.65 -16.77 -12.33
CA TRP A 143 0.39 -16.97 -10.90
C TRP A 143 -0.82 -17.88 -10.61
N MET A 144 -1.78 -17.99 -11.53
CA MET A 144 -2.94 -18.88 -11.42
C MET A 144 -2.56 -20.36 -11.54
N TYR A 145 -1.63 -20.68 -12.44
CA TYR A 145 -1.33 -22.07 -12.84
C TYR A 145 0.06 -22.54 -12.42
N GLY A 146 1.02 -21.60 -12.31
CA GLY A 146 2.40 -21.89 -11.95
C GLY A 146 3.36 -20.86 -12.54
N CYS A 147 3.94 -20.02 -11.69
CA CYS A 147 4.94 -19.04 -12.11
C CYS A 147 6.17 -19.71 -12.71
N SER A 148 6.72 -19.09 -13.74
CA SER A 148 8.01 -19.43 -14.36
C SER A 148 8.42 -18.31 -15.31
N HIS A 149 9.72 -18.15 -15.58
CA HIS A 149 10.25 -17.13 -16.50
C HIS A 149 9.63 -15.75 -16.23
N CYS A 150 9.91 -15.23 -15.00
CA CYS A 150 9.27 -14.00 -14.50
C CYS A 150 9.77 -12.79 -15.28
N GLU A 151 8.87 -12.13 -16.01
CA GLU A 151 9.17 -10.88 -16.74
C GLU A 151 9.52 -9.73 -15.81
N GLN A 152 9.01 -9.79 -14.58
CA GLN A 152 9.22 -8.78 -13.55
C GLN A 152 10.34 -9.12 -12.56
N LYS A 153 11.23 -10.08 -12.85
CA LYS A 153 12.26 -10.48 -11.89
C LYS A 153 13.18 -9.33 -11.45
N ASN A 154 13.31 -8.29 -12.25
CA ASN A 154 14.11 -7.10 -11.95
C ASN A 154 13.34 -6.02 -11.15
N THR A 155 12.03 -6.19 -10.93
CA THR A 155 11.21 -5.33 -10.08
C THR A 155 11.18 -5.87 -8.65
N TYR A 156 10.56 -5.14 -7.72
CA TYR A 156 10.49 -5.60 -6.32
C TYR A 156 9.67 -6.90 -6.16
N PRO A 157 10.23 -7.88 -5.44
CA PRO A 157 11.54 -8.00 -4.79
C PRO A 157 12.64 -8.43 -5.77
N ALA A 158 13.44 -7.49 -6.26
CA ALA A 158 14.33 -7.67 -7.41
C ALA A 158 15.33 -8.83 -7.27
N SER A 159 15.48 -9.62 -8.34
CA SER A 159 16.56 -10.60 -8.53
C SER A 159 17.36 -10.25 -9.79
N ASN A 160 18.68 -10.19 -9.65
CA ASN A 160 19.57 -9.79 -10.75
C ASN A 160 20.19 -10.99 -11.48
N VAL A 161 20.22 -12.15 -10.83
CA VAL A 161 20.92 -13.35 -11.32
C VAL A 161 19.91 -14.44 -11.67
N MET A 162 19.36 -15.11 -10.67
CA MET A 162 18.47 -16.25 -10.86
C MET A 162 17.00 -15.83 -11.04
N ASP A 163 16.24 -16.66 -11.70
CA ASP A 163 14.78 -16.68 -11.68
C ASP A 163 14.33 -17.96 -10.97
N SER A 164 13.94 -17.83 -9.72
CA SER A 164 13.39 -18.95 -8.94
C SER A 164 11.85 -18.90 -8.84
N SER A 165 11.18 -18.12 -9.68
CA SER A 165 9.74 -17.92 -9.61
C SER A 165 8.94 -19.24 -9.63
N ALA A 166 9.35 -20.22 -10.41
CA ALA A 166 8.72 -21.55 -10.44
C ALA A 166 8.87 -22.30 -9.10
N TRP A 167 10.08 -22.27 -8.53
CA TRP A 167 10.35 -22.89 -7.23
C TRP A 167 9.61 -22.17 -6.11
N ASN A 168 9.67 -20.84 -6.08
CA ASN A 168 8.99 -20.02 -5.09
C ASN A 168 7.49 -20.26 -5.10
N TRP A 169 6.86 -20.31 -6.28
CA TRP A 169 5.42 -20.54 -6.42
C TRP A 169 5.02 -21.90 -5.82
N LYS A 170 5.72 -22.99 -6.23
CA LYS A 170 5.49 -24.33 -5.70
C LYS A 170 5.72 -24.40 -4.18
N LYS A 171 6.80 -23.80 -3.70
CA LYS A 171 7.15 -23.80 -2.30
C LYS A 171 6.14 -23.03 -1.45
N LYS A 172 5.74 -21.83 -1.89
CA LYS A 172 4.71 -21.02 -1.21
C LYS A 172 3.36 -21.74 -1.21
N LYS A 173 2.93 -22.31 -2.32
CA LYS A 173 1.73 -23.14 -2.38
C LYS A 173 1.74 -24.22 -1.30
N SER A 174 2.81 -24.99 -1.20
CA SER A 174 2.96 -26.05 -0.19
C SER A 174 2.96 -25.51 1.26
N LEU A 175 3.61 -24.38 1.49
CA LEU A 175 3.69 -23.78 2.83
C LEU A 175 2.36 -23.16 3.26
N PHE A 176 1.67 -22.49 2.35
CA PHE A 176 0.48 -21.70 2.65
C PHE A 176 -0.81 -22.51 2.57
N SER A 177 -0.83 -23.71 1.97
CA SER A 177 -2.00 -24.60 1.95
C SER A 177 -2.15 -25.39 3.25
N GLY A 178 -3.41 -25.78 3.57
CA GLY A 178 -3.74 -26.64 4.72
C GLY A 178 -3.59 -25.98 6.09
N LEU A 179 -3.76 -24.67 6.18
CA LEU A 179 -3.78 -23.91 7.43
C LEU A 179 -5.21 -23.80 7.98
N ASN A 180 -5.35 -23.60 9.29
CA ASN A 180 -6.59 -23.10 9.86
C ASN A 180 -6.61 -21.56 9.71
N ALA A 181 -6.96 -21.07 8.53
CA ALA A 181 -6.79 -19.67 8.18
C ALA A 181 -8.05 -19.00 7.62
N TYR A 182 -8.18 -17.70 7.89
CA TYR A 182 -9.12 -16.79 7.26
C TYR A 182 -8.33 -15.67 6.56
N LEU A 183 -8.69 -15.38 5.32
CA LEU A 183 -8.07 -14.28 4.57
C LEU A 183 -8.91 -13.03 4.64
N VAL A 184 -8.23 -11.89 4.71
CA VAL A 184 -8.82 -10.56 4.62
C VAL A 184 -8.19 -9.84 3.44
N THR A 185 -9.02 -9.23 2.60
CA THR A 185 -8.56 -8.38 1.50
C THR A 185 -9.13 -6.97 1.66
N PRO A 186 -8.36 -5.92 1.34
CA PRO A 186 -8.82 -4.53 1.48
C PRO A 186 -9.78 -4.08 0.36
N CYS A 187 -10.07 -4.94 -0.62
CA CYS A 187 -10.94 -4.63 -1.75
C CYS A 187 -11.48 -5.90 -2.40
N PHE A 188 -12.53 -5.75 -3.19
CA PHE A 188 -13.11 -6.86 -3.97
C PHE A 188 -12.17 -7.35 -5.07
N TRP A 189 -11.46 -6.43 -5.73
CA TRP A 189 -10.47 -6.79 -6.75
C TRP A 189 -9.45 -7.83 -6.21
N LEU A 190 -8.85 -7.58 -5.05
CA LEU A 190 -7.89 -8.54 -4.48
C LEU A 190 -8.57 -9.84 -4.04
N LYS A 191 -9.82 -9.79 -3.56
CA LYS A 191 -10.59 -11.00 -3.26
C LYS A 191 -10.77 -11.88 -4.51
N GLU A 192 -11.08 -11.28 -5.66
CA GLU A 192 -11.21 -12.03 -6.93
C GLU A 192 -9.88 -12.68 -7.34
N ILE A 193 -8.75 -11.99 -7.12
CA ILE A 193 -7.41 -12.54 -7.33
C ILE A 193 -7.19 -13.76 -6.43
N VAL A 194 -7.49 -13.63 -5.13
CA VAL A 194 -7.39 -14.76 -4.18
C VAL A 194 -8.21 -15.97 -4.66
N GLN A 195 -9.44 -15.74 -5.11
CA GLN A 195 -10.33 -16.81 -5.58
C GLN A 195 -9.83 -17.54 -6.83
N LYS A 196 -8.97 -16.90 -7.64
CA LYS A 196 -8.33 -17.50 -8.82
C LYS A 196 -6.97 -18.14 -8.50
N SER A 197 -6.44 -17.95 -7.28
CA SER A 197 -5.14 -18.44 -6.85
C SER A 197 -5.24 -19.76 -6.08
N TYR A 198 -4.09 -20.34 -5.72
CA TYR A 198 -4.04 -21.50 -4.84
C TYR A 198 -4.49 -21.23 -3.39
N LEU A 199 -4.77 -19.97 -3.03
CA LEU A 199 -5.34 -19.58 -1.74
C LEU A 199 -6.88 -19.61 -1.73
N CYS A 200 -7.52 -20.01 -2.83
CA CYS A 200 -8.99 -20.07 -2.96
C CYS A 200 -9.66 -21.03 -1.97
N GLU A 201 -8.91 -21.95 -1.35
CA GLU A 201 -9.41 -22.85 -0.32
C GLU A 201 -9.86 -22.14 0.97
N TYR A 202 -9.38 -20.89 1.20
CA TYR A 202 -9.65 -20.18 2.44
C TYR A 202 -10.88 -19.27 2.36
N PRO A 203 -11.70 -19.24 3.43
CA PRO A 203 -12.73 -18.22 3.58
C PRO A 203 -12.08 -16.84 3.49
N THR A 204 -12.55 -16.02 2.55
CA THR A 204 -12.02 -14.68 2.30
C THR A 204 -13.09 -13.62 2.49
N ARG A 205 -12.81 -12.62 3.35
CA ARG A 205 -13.66 -11.46 3.56
C ARG A 205 -13.01 -10.18 3.06
N VAL A 206 -13.81 -9.30 2.49
CA VAL A 206 -13.39 -7.93 2.19
C VAL A 206 -13.60 -7.08 3.43
N ILE A 207 -12.52 -6.52 3.96
CA ILE A 207 -12.53 -5.52 5.03
C ILE A 207 -11.65 -4.37 4.54
N TYR A 208 -12.29 -3.28 4.15
CA TYR A 208 -11.58 -2.11 3.63
C TYR A 208 -10.61 -1.54 4.67
N ASN A 209 -9.46 -1.06 4.20
CA ASN A 209 -8.54 -0.34 5.07
C ASN A 209 -9.23 0.91 5.63
N GLY A 210 -9.00 1.18 6.90
CA GLY A 210 -9.36 2.43 7.54
C GLY A 210 -8.18 3.38 7.61
N ILE A 211 -8.48 4.62 7.94
CA ILE A 211 -7.51 5.65 8.32
C ILE A 211 -7.97 6.34 9.60
N ASP A 212 -7.06 7.00 10.27
CA ASP A 212 -7.37 7.82 11.46
C ASP A 212 -7.97 9.16 11.02
N THR A 213 -9.28 9.34 11.25
CA THR A 213 -10.02 10.57 10.87
C THR A 213 -9.83 11.70 11.86
N ASP A 214 -9.24 11.48 13.04
CA ASP A 214 -8.82 12.52 13.94
C ASP A 214 -7.56 13.22 13.43
N ILE A 215 -6.72 12.48 12.72
CA ILE A 215 -5.53 12.99 12.04
C ILE A 215 -5.90 13.56 10.67
N PHE A 216 -6.47 12.69 9.79
CA PHE A 216 -6.84 13.08 8.43
C PHE A 216 -8.23 13.73 8.42
N ARG A 217 -8.26 15.04 8.54
CA ARG A 217 -9.46 15.90 8.50
C ARG A 217 -9.11 17.22 7.84
N PRO A 218 -10.09 18.00 7.39
CA PRO A 218 -9.82 19.28 6.78
C PRO A 218 -9.06 20.22 7.73
N GLN A 219 -7.88 20.66 7.32
CA GLN A 219 -7.01 21.60 8.04
C GLN A 219 -6.47 22.62 7.04
N TYR A 220 -7.34 23.54 6.61
CA TYR A 220 -6.96 24.51 5.61
C TYR A 220 -5.89 25.47 6.12
N ASN A 221 -4.81 25.61 5.36
CA ASN A 221 -3.68 26.49 5.65
C ASN A 221 -3.51 27.51 4.52
N GLU A 222 -3.97 28.75 4.77
CA GLU A 222 -3.95 29.81 3.77
C GLU A 222 -2.52 30.24 3.37
N GLU A 223 -1.58 30.22 4.29
CA GLU A 223 -0.18 30.59 4.01
C GLU A 223 0.44 29.56 3.08
N LEU A 224 0.20 28.27 3.36
CA LEU A 224 0.65 27.18 2.50
C LEU A 224 0.00 27.28 1.11
N ARG A 225 -1.30 27.58 1.05
CA ARG A 225 -2.00 27.80 -0.22
C ARG A 225 -1.40 28.93 -1.02
N LYS A 226 -1.18 30.10 -0.39
CA LYS A 226 -0.53 31.26 -1.06
C LYS A 226 0.89 30.97 -1.51
N LYS A 227 1.64 30.19 -0.74
CA LYS A 227 3.01 29.78 -1.13
C LYS A 227 3.02 28.97 -2.42
N TYR A 228 2.07 28.04 -2.61
CA TYR A 228 2.04 27.13 -3.75
C TYR A 228 1.14 27.59 -4.90
N SER A 229 0.23 28.52 -4.64
CA SER A 229 -0.62 29.16 -5.67
C SER A 229 -0.78 30.67 -5.37
N PRO A 230 0.28 31.47 -5.56
CA PRO A 230 0.23 32.92 -5.30
C PRO A 230 -0.68 33.66 -6.27
N ASP A 231 -0.95 33.08 -7.42
CA ASP A 231 -1.83 33.60 -8.48
C ASP A 231 -3.28 33.08 -8.40
N GLY A 232 -3.59 32.29 -7.37
CA GLY A 232 -4.94 31.77 -7.12
C GLY A 232 -5.39 30.62 -8.03
N LYS A 233 -4.50 30.09 -8.88
CA LYS A 233 -4.82 28.93 -9.73
C LYS A 233 -5.16 27.69 -8.91
N PRO A 234 -5.95 26.76 -9.46
CA PRO A 234 -6.21 25.47 -8.83
C PRO A 234 -4.91 24.68 -8.55
N ILE A 235 -4.91 23.94 -7.44
CA ILE A 235 -3.82 23.05 -7.04
C ILE A 235 -4.25 21.59 -7.23
N VAL A 236 -3.49 20.83 -8.00
CA VAL A 236 -3.62 19.38 -8.13
C VAL A 236 -2.40 18.71 -7.49
N ILE A 237 -2.64 17.85 -6.51
CA ILE A 237 -1.54 17.15 -5.83
C ILE A 237 -1.55 15.66 -6.12
N GLY A 238 -0.36 15.05 -6.08
CA GLY A 238 -0.15 13.61 -5.99
C GLY A 238 0.78 13.26 -4.83
N VAL A 239 0.51 12.15 -4.17
CA VAL A 239 1.29 11.69 -3.02
C VAL A 239 1.70 10.24 -3.22
N ALA A 240 2.99 9.95 -3.10
CA ALA A 240 3.51 8.59 -3.07
C ALA A 240 4.70 8.51 -2.10
N SER A 241 4.85 7.37 -1.43
CA SER A 241 6.05 7.13 -0.60
C SER A 241 7.32 7.00 -1.44
N GLU A 242 7.15 6.58 -2.70
CA GLU A 242 8.18 6.48 -3.73
C GLU A 242 7.51 6.55 -5.11
N TRP A 243 7.95 7.49 -5.92
CA TRP A 243 7.48 7.65 -7.29
C TRP A 243 8.24 6.71 -8.23
N THR A 244 7.59 5.64 -8.62
CA THR A 244 8.04 4.67 -9.61
C THR A 244 7.19 4.75 -10.88
N GLU A 245 7.53 4.02 -11.94
CA GLU A 245 6.74 3.96 -13.17
C GLU A 245 5.26 3.64 -12.88
N ARG A 246 5.00 2.62 -12.05
CA ARG A 246 3.65 2.21 -11.70
C ARG A 246 2.83 3.28 -10.95
N LYS A 247 3.48 4.30 -10.40
CA LYS A 247 2.81 5.41 -9.68
C LYS A 247 2.52 6.62 -10.58
N GLY A 248 2.89 6.57 -11.87
CA GLY A 248 2.45 7.53 -12.88
C GLY A 248 3.06 8.93 -12.77
N LEU A 249 4.31 9.07 -12.29
CA LEU A 249 4.98 10.38 -12.28
C LEU A 249 5.06 11.01 -13.67
N ALA A 250 5.18 10.18 -14.71
CA ALA A 250 5.25 10.66 -16.10
C ALA A 250 3.98 11.43 -16.52
N ASP A 251 2.81 10.99 -16.04
CA ASP A 251 1.54 11.63 -16.37
C ASP A 251 1.43 13.00 -15.71
N PHE A 252 1.91 13.14 -14.45
CA PHE A 252 2.05 14.47 -13.82
C PHE A 252 2.98 15.39 -14.59
N ILE A 253 4.12 14.89 -15.06
CA ILE A 253 5.08 15.66 -15.84
C ILE A 253 4.46 16.14 -17.15
N GLN A 254 3.72 15.29 -17.84
CA GLN A 254 3.08 15.66 -19.10
C GLN A 254 1.96 16.68 -18.86
N LEU A 255 1.06 16.43 -17.91
CA LEU A 255 -0.03 17.34 -17.58
C LEU A 255 0.48 18.73 -17.16
N ALA A 256 1.51 18.79 -16.33
CA ALA A 256 2.07 20.06 -15.88
C ALA A 256 2.67 20.90 -17.03
N LYS A 257 3.26 20.25 -18.04
CA LYS A 257 3.78 20.95 -19.24
C LYS A 257 2.68 21.49 -20.13
N GLU A 258 1.58 20.76 -20.23
CA GLU A 258 0.49 21.11 -21.16
C GLU A 258 -0.51 22.10 -20.55
N TYR A 259 -0.75 22.05 -19.23
CA TYR A 259 -1.83 22.80 -18.55
C TYR A 259 -1.30 23.76 -17.49
N GLN A 260 -0.79 24.93 -17.93
CA GLN A 260 -0.18 25.94 -17.06
C GLN A 260 -1.18 26.80 -16.27
N ASN A 261 -2.46 26.58 -16.44
CA ASN A 261 -3.53 27.21 -15.65
C ASN A 261 -3.82 26.44 -14.33
N ILE A 262 -3.07 25.39 -14.02
CA ILE A 262 -3.14 24.56 -12.83
C ILE A 262 -1.75 24.44 -12.23
N HIS A 263 -1.63 24.51 -10.90
CA HIS A 263 -0.40 24.17 -10.18
C HIS A 263 -0.40 22.67 -9.84
N PHE A 264 0.51 21.94 -10.44
CA PHE A 264 0.73 20.53 -10.14
C PHE A 264 1.84 20.37 -9.10
N ILE A 265 1.57 19.58 -8.05
CA ILE A 265 2.52 19.32 -6.95
C ILE A 265 2.60 17.81 -6.73
N VAL A 266 3.82 17.28 -6.68
CA VAL A 266 4.07 15.87 -6.35
C VAL A 266 4.88 15.77 -5.05
N ILE A 267 4.36 14.98 -4.10
CA ILE A 267 4.94 14.77 -2.77
C ILE A 267 5.53 13.35 -2.69
N GLY A 268 6.74 13.23 -2.13
CA GLY A 268 7.45 11.95 -2.00
C GLY A 268 8.44 11.67 -3.11
N VAL A 269 8.80 12.67 -3.91
CA VAL A 269 9.89 12.58 -4.90
C VAL A 269 11.25 12.63 -4.21
N ASN A 270 12.21 11.84 -4.68
CA ASN A 270 13.57 11.91 -4.17
C ASN A 270 14.37 13.04 -4.84
N THR A 271 15.53 13.37 -4.26
CA THR A 271 16.38 14.48 -4.73
C THR A 271 16.86 14.33 -6.18
N LYS A 272 17.03 13.09 -6.67
CA LYS A 272 17.40 12.83 -8.07
C LYS A 272 16.22 13.08 -9.01
N GLN A 273 15.02 12.75 -8.56
CA GLN A 273 13.79 12.99 -9.32
C GLN A 273 13.51 14.50 -9.38
N ILE A 274 13.61 15.24 -8.27
CA ILE A 274 13.39 16.70 -8.24
C ILE A 274 14.26 17.42 -9.28
N LYS A 275 15.53 17.04 -9.39
CA LYS A 275 16.44 17.64 -10.38
C LYS A 275 16.03 17.42 -11.84
N LYS A 276 15.15 16.45 -12.09
CA LYS A 276 14.67 16.10 -13.43
C LYS A 276 13.24 16.57 -13.70
N LEU A 277 12.56 17.11 -12.69
CA LEU A 277 11.22 17.66 -12.90
C LEU A 277 11.27 18.90 -13.78
N PRO A 278 10.30 19.11 -14.66
CA PRO A 278 10.16 20.37 -15.38
C PRO A 278 9.79 21.49 -14.40
N LYS A 279 10.04 22.73 -14.79
CA LYS A 279 9.75 23.92 -13.94
C LYS A 279 8.28 24.11 -13.62
N GLU A 280 7.41 23.56 -14.46
CA GLU A 280 5.95 23.60 -14.35
C GLU A 280 5.40 22.62 -13.28
N LEU A 281 6.23 21.69 -12.80
CA LEU A 281 5.84 20.68 -11.80
C LEU A 281 6.62 20.89 -10.50
N THR A 282 5.91 21.22 -9.44
CA THR A 282 6.53 21.40 -8.13
C THR A 282 6.74 20.04 -7.45
N GLY A 283 7.99 19.75 -7.06
CA GLY A 283 8.35 18.54 -6.34
C GLY A 283 8.63 18.81 -4.84
N VAL A 284 7.99 18.04 -3.97
CA VAL A 284 8.25 18.01 -2.52
C VAL A 284 8.86 16.67 -2.16
N CYS A 285 10.06 16.66 -1.53
CA CYS A 285 10.75 15.41 -1.20
C CYS A 285 9.93 14.55 -0.24
N ARG A 286 9.69 15.07 0.92
CA ARG A 286 8.94 14.42 1.99
C ARG A 286 8.45 15.51 2.93
N THR A 287 7.23 15.36 3.40
CA THR A 287 6.72 16.23 4.48
C THR A 287 7.48 15.96 5.78
N SER A 288 7.67 16.98 6.57
CA SER A 288 8.39 16.91 7.85
C SER A 288 7.63 16.08 8.90
N ASN A 289 6.31 16.12 8.83
CA ASN A 289 5.39 15.39 9.71
C ASN A 289 4.07 15.10 9.01
N ILE A 290 3.15 14.48 9.72
CA ILE A 290 1.83 14.11 9.22
C ILE A 290 0.93 15.35 9.02
N ASP A 291 1.07 16.37 9.90
CA ASP A 291 0.24 17.58 9.83
C ASP A 291 0.52 18.39 8.57
N GLU A 292 1.78 18.45 8.15
CA GLU A 292 2.14 19.06 6.86
C GLU A 292 1.52 18.30 5.67
N LEU A 293 1.47 16.97 5.73
CA LEU A 293 0.82 16.17 4.70
C LEU A 293 -0.69 16.44 4.66
N VAL A 294 -1.33 16.50 5.83
CA VAL A 294 -2.76 16.85 5.96
C VAL A 294 -3.04 18.24 5.41
N ALA A 295 -2.15 19.22 5.69
CA ALA A 295 -2.26 20.56 5.16
C ALA A 295 -2.16 20.57 3.61
N PHE A 296 -1.25 19.79 3.01
CA PHE A 296 -1.18 19.64 1.55
C PHE A 296 -2.47 19.05 0.96
N TYR A 297 -3.00 17.99 1.56
CA TYR A 297 -4.31 17.48 1.13
C TYR A 297 -5.38 18.58 1.22
N SER A 298 -5.43 19.29 2.34
CA SER A 298 -6.50 20.27 2.62
C SER A 298 -6.46 21.51 1.73
N ILE A 299 -5.29 21.93 1.24
CA ILE A 299 -5.17 23.06 0.31
C ILE A 299 -5.40 22.69 -1.16
N ALA A 300 -5.35 21.40 -1.49
CA ALA A 300 -5.49 20.95 -2.87
C ALA A 300 -6.95 21.01 -3.34
N ASP A 301 -7.16 21.37 -4.59
CA ASP A 301 -8.47 21.32 -5.22
C ASP A 301 -8.81 19.93 -5.72
N VAL A 302 -7.79 19.16 -6.11
CA VAL A 302 -7.93 17.76 -6.54
C VAL A 302 -6.71 16.97 -6.09
N PHE A 303 -6.96 15.78 -5.56
CA PHE A 303 -5.95 14.74 -5.41
C PHE A 303 -5.98 13.83 -6.63
N PHE A 304 -4.89 13.80 -7.40
CA PHE A 304 -4.75 12.92 -8.54
C PHE A 304 -3.85 11.74 -8.22
N ASN A 305 -4.37 10.52 -8.36
CA ASN A 305 -3.64 9.27 -8.13
C ASN A 305 -3.52 8.48 -9.44
N PRO A 306 -2.49 8.73 -10.26
CA PRO A 306 -2.28 8.08 -11.55
C PRO A 306 -1.64 6.69 -11.41
N THR A 307 -2.06 5.91 -10.43
CA THR A 307 -1.43 4.61 -10.19
C THR A 307 -1.86 3.57 -11.23
N TYR A 308 -0.90 2.92 -11.86
CA TYR A 308 -1.12 1.82 -12.81
C TYR A 308 -1.24 0.45 -12.13
N GLU A 309 -0.69 0.32 -10.90
CA GLU A 309 -0.84 -0.86 -10.06
C GLU A 309 -0.96 -0.46 -8.60
N ASP A 310 -2.06 -0.83 -7.97
CA ASP A 310 -2.29 -0.71 -6.53
C ASP A 310 -3.42 -1.64 -6.09
N ASN A 311 -3.43 -2.04 -4.82
CA ASN A 311 -4.54 -2.81 -4.28
C ASN A 311 -5.66 -1.89 -3.78
N PHE A 312 -5.34 -1.09 -2.76
CA PHE A 312 -6.31 -0.21 -2.12
C PHE A 312 -5.54 0.97 -1.49
N PRO A 313 -5.27 2.03 -2.27
CA PRO A 313 -4.40 3.12 -1.84
C PRO A 313 -5.03 3.93 -0.70
N THR A 314 -4.39 3.93 0.47
CA THR A 314 -4.82 4.75 1.62
C THR A 314 -4.77 6.24 1.32
N THR A 315 -3.89 6.68 0.40
CA THR A 315 -3.80 8.07 -0.05
C THR A 315 -5.12 8.60 -0.63
N ASN A 316 -5.93 7.75 -1.27
CA ASN A 316 -7.28 8.13 -1.71
C ASN A 316 -8.19 8.39 -0.51
N LEU A 317 -8.12 7.57 0.54
CA LEU A 317 -8.89 7.77 1.77
C LEU A 317 -8.44 9.02 2.51
N GLU A 318 -7.12 9.22 2.62
CA GLU A 318 -6.50 10.37 3.26
C GLU A 318 -6.95 11.69 2.62
N ALA A 319 -6.91 11.76 1.27
CA ALA A 319 -7.36 12.91 0.52
C ALA A 319 -8.85 13.20 0.76
N LEU A 320 -9.72 12.17 0.64
CA LEU A 320 -11.16 12.31 0.86
C LEU A 320 -11.47 12.76 2.30
N ALA A 321 -10.80 12.22 3.29
CA ALA A 321 -10.98 12.60 4.68
C ALA A 321 -10.54 14.05 4.96
N CYS A 322 -9.54 14.55 4.22
CA CYS A 322 -9.13 15.96 4.25
C CYS A 322 -10.04 16.88 3.41
N GLY A 323 -11.14 16.37 2.86
CA GLY A 323 -12.11 17.14 2.07
C GLY A 323 -11.69 17.36 0.61
N THR A 324 -10.68 16.64 0.12
CA THR A 324 -10.14 16.80 -1.24
C THR A 324 -10.65 15.70 -2.15
N PRO A 325 -11.36 16.04 -3.26
CA PRO A 325 -11.87 15.06 -4.20
C PRO A 325 -10.75 14.34 -4.94
N VAL A 326 -11.01 13.09 -5.28
CA VAL A 326 -10.03 12.19 -5.87
C VAL A 326 -10.30 11.94 -7.34
N VAL A 327 -9.27 12.07 -8.17
CA VAL A 327 -9.25 11.55 -9.55
C VAL A 327 -8.26 10.41 -9.58
N THR A 328 -8.66 9.22 -10.00
CA THR A 328 -7.81 8.03 -10.02
C THR A 328 -8.09 7.15 -11.23
N TYR A 329 -7.12 6.31 -11.59
CA TYR A 329 -7.30 5.29 -12.62
C TYR A 329 -8.14 4.12 -12.10
N ASP A 330 -8.82 3.45 -13.03
CA ASP A 330 -9.49 2.17 -12.79
C ASP A 330 -8.43 1.07 -12.65
N THR A 331 -7.85 0.97 -11.44
CA THR A 331 -6.71 0.12 -11.14
C THR A 331 -6.92 -0.56 -9.79
N GLY A 332 -6.87 -1.89 -9.77
CA GLY A 332 -7.04 -2.65 -8.56
C GLY A 332 -8.29 -2.25 -7.80
N GLY A 333 -8.19 -2.03 -6.50
CA GLY A 333 -9.27 -1.49 -5.66
C GLY A 333 -9.26 0.04 -5.53
N SER A 334 -8.47 0.75 -6.34
CA SER A 334 -8.38 2.23 -6.27
C SER A 334 -9.72 2.92 -6.52
N TYR A 335 -10.53 2.39 -7.45
CA TYR A 335 -11.85 2.90 -7.78
C TYR A 335 -12.92 2.60 -6.70
N GLU A 336 -12.75 1.50 -5.96
CA GLU A 336 -13.74 1.06 -4.97
C GLU A 336 -13.95 2.08 -3.85
N VAL A 337 -12.91 2.84 -3.50
CA VAL A 337 -12.99 3.95 -2.53
C VAL A 337 -14.00 4.98 -2.98
N ILE A 338 -13.93 5.41 -4.25
CA ILE A 338 -14.79 6.45 -4.82
C ILE A 338 -16.22 5.92 -4.98
N GLU A 339 -16.38 4.71 -5.51
CA GLU A 339 -17.72 4.12 -5.69
C GLU A 339 -18.45 3.93 -4.37
N ARG A 340 -17.74 3.45 -3.34
CA ARG A 340 -18.32 3.28 -2.02
C ARG A 340 -18.78 4.60 -1.44
N ALA A 341 -17.95 5.63 -1.48
CA ALA A 341 -18.30 6.93 -0.96
C ALA A 341 -19.47 7.58 -1.74
N ARG A 342 -19.56 7.40 -3.05
CA ARG A 342 -20.74 7.80 -3.85
C ARG A 342 -22.01 7.11 -3.36
N ARG A 343 -21.97 5.81 -3.10
CA ARG A 343 -23.12 5.03 -2.61
C ARG A 343 -23.58 5.45 -1.21
N THR A 344 -22.64 5.79 -0.34
CA THR A 344 -22.95 6.11 1.07
C THR A 344 -23.35 7.57 1.29
N GLN A 345 -22.79 8.49 0.53
CA GLN A 345 -22.96 9.93 0.74
C GLN A 345 -23.82 10.62 -0.35
N GLY A 346 -24.08 9.95 -1.47
CA GLY A 346 -24.81 10.52 -2.60
C GLY A 346 -24.12 11.70 -3.29
N LYS A 347 -22.88 12.04 -2.89
CA LYS A 347 -22.12 13.18 -3.40
C LYS A 347 -21.06 12.76 -4.43
N VAL A 348 -20.73 13.65 -5.35
CA VAL A 348 -19.63 13.47 -6.31
C VAL A 348 -18.31 13.83 -5.60
N ILE A 349 -17.63 12.84 -5.06
CA ILE A 349 -16.37 13.03 -4.30
C ILE A 349 -15.12 12.65 -5.10
N GLY A 350 -15.27 12.25 -6.35
CA GLY A 350 -14.15 11.89 -7.20
C GLY A 350 -14.56 11.36 -8.57
N GLN A 351 -13.57 11.13 -9.41
CA GLN A 351 -13.73 10.62 -10.77
C GLN A 351 -12.81 9.40 -10.99
N ILE A 352 -13.29 8.44 -11.76
CA ILE A 352 -12.58 7.23 -12.15
C ILE A 352 -12.27 7.33 -13.65
N ILE A 353 -11.04 7.01 -14.02
CA ILE A 353 -10.55 7.08 -15.40
C ILE A 353 -10.21 5.67 -15.86
N LYS A 354 -10.88 5.22 -16.91
CA LYS A 354 -10.57 3.93 -17.52
C LYS A 354 -9.23 3.99 -18.25
N LYS A 355 -8.40 3.00 -18.05
CA LYS A 355 -7.15 2.83 -18.79
C LYS A 355 -7.44 2.37 -20.22
N LEU A 356 -6.67 2.85 -21.19
CA LEU A 356 -6.68 2.37 -22.58
C LEU A 356 -5.98 1.02 -22.71
N SER A 357 -4.96 0.82 -21.90
CA SER A 357 -4.22 -0.43 -21.73
C SER A 357 -3.61 -0.47 -20.33
N PRO A 358 -3.00 -1.58 -19.88
CA PRO A 358 -2.38 -1.66 -18.56
C PRO A 358 -1.36 -0.57 -18.24
N LYS A 359 -0.77 0.06 -19.27
CA LYS A 359 0.26 1.10 -19.15
C LYS A 359 -0.09 2.41 -19.81
N ALA A 360 -1.35 2.62 -20.22
CA ALA A 360 -1.72 3.82 -20.95
C ALA A 360 -3.09 4.35 -20.55
N VAL A 361 -3.20 5.68 -20.52
CA VAL A 361 -4.44 6.43 -20.35
C VAL A 361 -4.50 7.57 -21.36
N ASP A 362 -5.70 8.06 -21.63
CA ASP A 362 -5.88 9.30 -22.37
C ASP A 362 -5.80 10.50 -21.40
N LEU A 363 -4.72 11.27 -21.47
CA LEU A 363 -4.51 12.42 -20.61
C LEU A 363 -5.49 13.56 -20.87
N ASN A 364 -6.14 13.64 -22.04
CA ASN A 364 -7.22 14.58 -22.27
C ASN A 364 -8.46 14.23 -21.42
N VAL A 365 -8.75 12.94 -21.27
CA VAL A 365 -9.79 12.48 -20.34
C VAL A 365 -9.41 12.77 -18.90
N VAL A 366 -8.13 12.62 -18.52
CA VAL A 366 -7.65 12.93 -17.18
C VAL A 366 -7.92 14.40 -16.85
N ILE A 367 -7.48 15.32 -17.72
CA ILE A 367 -7.63 16.76 -17.46
C ILE A 367 -9.09 17.19 -17.48
N GLU A 368 -9.94 16.63 -18.37
CA GLU A 368 -11.38 16.86 -18.35
C GLU A 368 -11.99 16.53 -16.99
N LYS A 369 -11.61 15.37 -16.41
CA LYS A 369 -12.10 14.94 -15.10
C LYS A 369 -11.58 15.82 -13.96
N ILE A 370 -10.32 16.28 -14.05
CA ILE A 370 -9.75 17.25 -13.11
C ILE A 370 -10.52 18.57 -13.15
N HIS A 371 -10.73 19.15 -14.35
CA HIS A 371 -11.51 20.38 -14.51
C HIS A 371 -12.92 20.24 -13.98
N LYS A 372 -13.58 19.11 -14.26
CA LYS A 372 -14.93 18.83 -13.74
C LYS A 372 -14.98 18.84 -12.21
N MET A 373 -13.96 18.31 -11.55
CA MET A 373 -13.89 18.34 -10.08
C MET A 373 -13.62 19.75 -9.55
N ILE A 374 -12.74 20.51 -10.20
CA ILE A 374 -12.48 21.92 -9.85
C ILE A 374 -13.75 22.75 -10.00
N GLN A 375 -14.48 22.59 -11.11
CA GLN A 375 -15.75 23.28 -11.33
C GLN A 375 -16.79 22.92 -10.25
N TYR A 376 -16.94 21.62 -9.96
CA TYR A 376 -17.86 21.14 -8.91
C TYR A 376 -17.55 21.80 -7.55
N LEU A 377 -16.29 21.93 -7.19
CA LEU A 377 -15.90 22.60 -5.95
C LEU A 377 -16.23 24.09 -5.95
N ASN A 378 -16.00 24.79 -7.06
CA ASN A 378 -16.31 26.22 -7.19
C ASN A 378 -17.81 26.50 -7.08
N GLU A 379 -18.64 25.60 -7.63
CA GLU A 379 -20.11 25.70 -7.54
C GLU A 379 -20.64 25.36 -6.14
N ASN A 380 -19.91 24.55 -5.37
CA ASN A 380 -20.33 24.05 -4.05
C ASN A 380 -19.43 24.57 -2.91
N ASN A 381 -18.91 25.77 -3.03
CA ASN A 381 -17.93 26.42 -2.12
C ASN A 381 -18.33 26.51 -0.64
N GLN A 382 -19.55 26.13 -0.25
CA GLN A 382 -19.98 26.04 1.16
C GLN A 382 -19.47 24.78 1.86
N VAL A 383 -19.05 23.74 1.14
CA VAL A 383 -18.68 22.43 1.69
C VAL A 383 -17.26 22.40 2.30
N ARG A 384 -16.40 23.36 1.94
CA ARG A 384 -15.01 23.44 2.47
C ARG A 384 -14.84 24.23 3.76
N LYS A 385 -15.85 25.03 4.14
CA LYS A 385 -15.76 25.95 5.31
C LYS A 385 -16.47 25.42 6.56
N GLU A 386 -17.22 24.34 6.44
CA GLU A 386 -17.83 23.59 7.54
C GLU A 386 -17.09 22.26 7.78
#